data_3607557d518a2785c64aba5bfac5b73f
#
_entry.id   3607557d518a2785c64aba5bfac5b73f
#
_cell.length_a   1.000
_cell.length_b   1.000
_cell.length_c   1.000
_cell.angle_alpha   90.00
_cell.angle_beta   90.00
_cell.angle_gamma   90.00
#
_symmetry.space_group_name_H-M   'P 1'
#
loop_
_entity.id
_entity.type
_entity.pdbx_description
1 polymer ?
#
loop_
_entity_poly.entity_id
_entity_poly.type
_entity_poly.pdbx_seq_one_letter_code
_entity_poly.pdbx_strand_id
1 'polypeptide(L)'
;MTVDRRGFLGGTAAAAVGGTAALALGAAAARAENTPAIGKFAFPDTERLRVLVTGDAGTGARPQWQVADAMREQHAREPFSLALALGDNVYEQGPWADDDAQFAAKFEDPNHDLDFPWLMVQGNHDNSSILPGDGGWLLRGDHEVAYHARSARWFMPSRYYSVRIPQERPVVEFFVLDLNPVAAYLPPLFQPYWAADGQFMTEQAAWLDRALDESTATWKIACTHHPYRNNGPHGNAGEYDGFGIDPIDGRHARDFFEAHVVGRCQFLLSGHDHSLQVLEPTPASKGTRQIISGAAAKSVHGEPSSGSKNTPNGALYENYNDLGFMVLDLTPMSADLGVYTVDLSNGQSANVFQRKLG
;
A
#
# COMPACT_ATOMS: atom_id res chain seq x y z
N MET A 1 19.12 -33.95 67.51
CA MET A 1 20.31 -34.39 66.82
C MET A 1 20.49 -33.57 65.55
N THR A 2 21.48 -32.79 65.59
CA THR A 2 22.21 -31.93 64.66
C THR A 2 21.70 -31.79 63.22
N VAL A 3 21.37 -30.57 62.96
CA VAL A 3 21.17 -29.91 61.64
C VAL A 3 22.54 -29.52 61.11
N ASP A 4 22.80 -29.67 59.83
CA ASP A 4 23.80 -28.89 59.16
C ASP A 4 23.24 -28.11 57.97
N ARG A 5 23.51 -26.80 57.96
CA ARG A 5 23.22 -25.81 56.93
C ARG A 5 24.50 -25.54 56.13
N ARG A 6 24.40 -25.67 54.81
CA ARG A 6 25.23 -24.94 53.81
C ARG A 6 24.54 -25.19 52.47
N GLY A 7 24.07 -24.25 51.73
CA GLY A 7 24.67 -23.04 51.24
C GLY A 7 24.66 -23.17 49.75
N PHE A 8 23.73 -22.51 49.03
CA PHE A 8 23.71 -22.53 47.58
C PHE A 8 23.60 -21.10 47.06
N LEU A 9 24.71 -20.58 46.66
CA LEU A 9 24.83 -19.47 45.73
C LEU A 9 24.87 -20.08 44.33
N GLY A 10 23.86 -19.77 43.48
CA GLY A 10 23.83 -20.16 42.09
C GLY A 10 23.22 -19.02 41.28
N GLY A 11 24.06 -18.32 40.58
CA GLY A 11 23.80 -17.04 39.95
C GLY A 11 22.84 -17.08 38.79
N THR A 12 22.10 -16.02 38.71
CA THR A 12 21.36 -15.53 37.57
C THR A 12 22.27 -15.14 36.42
N ALA A 13 22.14 -15.84 35.31
CA ALA A 13 22.66 -15.41 34.01
C ALA A 13 21.68 -15.86 32.94
N ALA A 14 20.63 -15.10 32.75
CA ALA A 14 19.75 -15.23 31.57
C ALA A 14 18.96 -13.96 31.39
N ALA A 15 19.53 -12.96 30.74
CA ALA A 15 18.81 -11.87 30.12
C ALA A 15 19.79 -11.00 29.30
N ALA A 16 20.19 -11.40 28.13
CA ALA A 16 20.81 -10.51 27.14
C ALA A 16 20.93 -11.17 25.74
N VAL A 17 19.86 -11.73 25.20
CA VAL A 17 19.87 -12.25 23.80
C VAL A 17 18.73 -11.70 22.95
N GLY A 18 17.75 -10.99 23.52
CA GLY A 18 16.59 -10.47 22.80
C GLY A 18 16.77 -9.12 22.10
N GLY A 19 17.79 -8.34 22.43
CA GLY A 19 17.90 -6.95 21.96
C GLY A 19 18.64 -6.74 20.63
N THR A 20 19.50 -7.69 20.23
CA THR A 20 20.36 -7.51 19.06
C THR A 20 19.77 -8.03 17.76
N ALA A 21 18.81 -8.95 17.80
CA ALA A 21 18.19 -9.50 16.61
C ALA A 21 17.16 -8.52 15.98
N ALA A 22 16.40 -7.79 16.80
CA ALA A 22 15.43 -6.82 16.31
C ALA A 22 16.11 -5.60 15.63
N LEU A 23 17.25 -5.16 16.14
CA LEU A 23 18.05 -4.08 15.53
C LEU A 23 18.70 -4.49 14.21
N ALA A 24 19.01 -5.78 14.04
CA ALA A 24 19.60 -6.29 12.80
C ALA A 24 18.59 -6.42 11.66
N LEU A 25 17.33 -6.75 11.96
CA LEU A 25 16.24 -6.84 10.96
C LEU A 25 15.83 -5.47 10.45
N GLY A 26 15.70 -4.47 11.33
CA GLY A 26 15.40 -3.10 10.93
C GLY A 26 16.48 -2.46 10.05
N ALA A 27 17.77 -2.75 10.34
CA ALA A 27 18.88 -2.24 9.54
C ALA A 27 19.00 -2.91 8.15
N ALA A 28 18.45 -4.12 7.97
CA ALA A 28 18.42 -4.80 6.68
C ALA A 28 17.34 -4.23 5.74
N ALA A 29 16.18 -3.83 6.29
CA ALA A 29 15.10 -3.23 5.51
C ALA A 29 15.48 -1.84 4.96
N ALA A 30 16.19 -1.02 5.74
CA ALA A 30 16.61 0.32 5.31
C ALA A 30 17.76 0.32 4.29
N ARG A 31 18.49 -0.78 4.12
CA ARG A 31 19.62 -0.88 3.19
C ARG A 31 19.25 -1.26 1.75
N ALA A 32 17.99 -1.44 1.44
CA ALA A 32 17.53 -1.84 0.10
C ALA A 32 17.62 -0.73 -0.97
N GLU A 33 18.24 0.42 -0.67
CA GLU A 33 18.42 1.53 -1.62
C GLU A 33 19.19 1.15 -2.91
N ASN A 34 19.87 -0.01 -2.97
CA ASN A 34 20.70 -0.39 -4.10
C ASN A 34 20.74 -1.90 -4.38
N THR A 35 19.72 -2.64 -4.05
CA THR A 35 19.75 -4.07 -4.38
C THR A 35 19.19 -4.26 -5.80
N PRO A 36 20.00 -4.67 -6.77
CA PRO A 36 19.50 -5.04 -8.09
C PRO A 36 18.85 -6.44 -8.03
N ALA A 37 17.78 -6.56 -7.28
CA ALA A 37 16.89 -7.73 -7.36
C ALA A 37 16.03 -7.72 -8.65
N ILE A 38 16.32 -6.79 -9.52
CA ILE A 38 15.60 -6.50 -10.76
C ILE A 38 15.79 -7.60 -11.81
N GLY A 39 16.80 -8.47 -11.71
CA GLY A 39 17.05 -9.50 -12.72
C GLY A 39 15.97 -10.56 -12.88
N LYS A 40 15.01 -10.63 -11.96
CA LYS A 40 13.87 -11.55 -11.96
C LYS A 40 12.60 -10.93 -12.55
N PHE A 41 12.49 -9.60 -12.51
CA PHE A 41 11.30 -8.85 -12.96
C PHE A 41 11.64 -8.10 -14.24
N ALA A 42 10.88 -8.36 -15.30
CA ALA A 42 11.00 -7.63 -16.56
C ALA A 42 10.07 -6.42 -16.53
N PHE A 43 10.60 -5.27 -16.12
CA PHE A 43 9.87 -4.02 -16.27
C PHE A 43 9.83 -3.57 -17.73
N PRO A 44 8.73 -2.96 -18.18
CA PRO A 44 8.60 -2.54 -19.57
C PRO A 44 9.62 -1.43 -19.92
N ASP A 45 10.24 -1.56 -21.10
CA ASP A 45 11.08 -0.52 -21.69
C ASP A 45 10.32 0.18 -22.83
N THR A 46 9.28 0.93 -22.44
CA THR A 46 8.38 1.63 -23.38
C THR A 46 7.91 2.95 -22.79
N GLU A 47 7.68 3.93 -23.69
CA GLU A 47 7.13 5.23 -23.30
C GLU A 47 5.58 5.22 -23.19
N ARG A 48 4.92 4.10 -23.48
CA ARG A 48 3.50 3.94 -23.30
C ARG A 48 3.25 2.80 -22.33
N LEU A 49 2.62 3.12 -21.22
CA LEU A 49 2.34 2.19 -20.13
C LEU A 49 0.85 2.11 -19.87
N ARG A 50 0.35 0.90 -19.74
CA ARG A 50 -0.99 0.60 -19.27
C ARG A 50 -0.88 -0.10 -17.93
N VAL A 51 -1.28 0.59 -16.86
CA VAL A 51 -1.08 0.18 -15.48
C VAL A 51 -2.39 -0.24 -14.86
N LEU A 52 -2.48 -1.49 -14.41
CA LEU A 52 -3.58 -1.96 -13.59
C LEU A 52 -3.41 -1.40 -12.17
N VAL A 53 -4.47 -0.79 -11.62
CA VAL A 53 -4.47 -0.23 -10.26
C VAL A 53 -5.57 -0.88 -9.44
N THR A 54 -5.20 -1.59 -8.39
CA THR A 54 -6.11 -2.34 -7.52
C THR A 54 -5.63 -2.23 -6.07
N GLY A 55 -6.49 -2.48 -5.11
CA GLY A 55 -6.19 -2.50 -3.68
C GLY A 55 -7.26 -3.25 -2.93
N ASP A 56 -6.97 -3.67 -1.70
CA ASP A 56 -7.91 -4.31 -0.80
C ASP A 56 -8.47 -5.63 -1.39
N ALA A 57 -7.59 -6.35 -2.10
CA ALA A 57 -7.97 -7.52 -2.86
C ALA A 57 -7.87 -8.84 -2.08
N GLY A 58 -6.99 -8.91 -1.09
CA GLY A 58 -6.44 -10.12 -0.49
C GLY A 58 -7.38 -11.00 0.34
N THR A 59 -8.63 -11.21 -0.08
CA THR A 59 -9.61 -12.00 0.69
C THR A 59 -9.57 -13.52 0.41
N GLY A 60 -9.14 -13.92 -0.78
CA GLY A 60 -9.27 -15.30 -1.29
C GLY A 60 -10.71 -15.70 -1.63
N ALA A 61 -11.68 -14.80 -1.39
CA ALA A 61 -13.10 -15.07 -1.57
C ALA A 61 -13.56 -14.88 -3.02
N ARG A 62 -14.76 -15.43 -3.35
CA ARG A 62 -15.34 -15.36 -4.68
C ARG A 62 -15.36 -13.93 -5.29
N PRO A 63 -15.69 -12.85 -4.56
CA PRO A 63 -15.65 -11.50 -5.13
C PRO A 63 -14.29 -11.10 -5.69
N GLN A 64 -13.19 -11.43 -5.00
CA GLN A 64 -11.83 -11.20 -5.51
C GLN A 64 -11.61 -11.92 -6.85
N TRP A 65 -12.00 -13.20 -6.94
CA TRP A 65 -11.87 -13.99 -8.17
C TRP A 65 -12.63 -13.39 -9.35
N GLN A 66 -13.84 -12.89 -9.10
CA GLN A 66 -14.65 -12.25 -10.14
C GLN A 66 -14.02 -10.94 -10.64
N VAL A 67 -13.43 -10.14 -9.75
CA VAL A 67 -12.67 -8.95 -10.15
C VAL A 67 -11.40 -9.35 -10.90
N ALA A 68 -10.70 -10.39 -10.47
CA ALA A 68 -9.51 -10.90 -11.15
C ALA A 68 -9.84 -11.47 -12.54
N ASP A 69 -10.97 -12.16 -12.71
CA ASP A 69 -11.48 -12.60 -14.02
C ASP A 69 -11.70 -11.40 -14.95
N ALA A 70 -12.33 -10.34 -14.45
CA ALA A 70 -12.56 -9.11 -15.21
C ALA A 70 -11.24 -8.41 -15.58
N MET A 71 -10.23 -8.40 -14.68
CA MET A 71 -8.89 -7.89 -14.98
C MET A 71 -8.21 -8.71 -16.09
N ARG A 72 -8.32 -10.05 -16.08
CA ARG A 72 -7.82 -10.92 -17.14
C ARG A 72 -8.50 -10.65 -18.49
N GLU A 73 -9.81 -10.45 -18.50
CA GLU A 73 -10.54 -10.08 -19.73
C GLU A 73 -10.05 -8.74 -20.29
N GLN A 74 -9.81 -7.73 -19.43
CA GLN A 74 -9.27 -6.46 -19.88
C GLN A 74 -7.83 -6.61 -20.37
N HIS A 75 -7.01 -7.40 -19.70
CA HIS A 75 -5.65 -7.71 -20.13
C HIS A 75 -5.61 -8.42 -21.49
N ALA A 76 -6.53 -9.35 -21.75
CA ALA A 76 -6.63 -10.04 -23.02
C ALA A 76 -7.07 -9.12 -24.19
N ARG A 77 -7.86 -8.07 -23.90
CA ARG A 77 -8.28 -7.06 -24.90
C ARG A 77 -7.18 -6.05 -25.17
N GLU A 78 -6.56 -5.55 -24.12
CA GLU A 78 -5.51 -4.55 -24.18
C GLU A 78 -4.53 -4.80 -23.02
N PRO A 79 -3.33 -5.34 -23.31
CA PRO A 79 -2.42 -5.83 -22.27
C PRO A 79 -1.95 -4.76 -21.29
N PHE A 80 -1.96 -5.09 -20.02
CA PHE A 80 -1.31 -4.31 -18.97
C PHE A 80 0.22 -4.49 -19.02
N SER A 81 0.94 -3.43 -18.73
CA SER A 81 2.40 -3.43 -18.63
C SER A 81 2.89 -3.86 -17.24
N LEU A 82 2.12 -3.51 -16.21
CA LEU A 82 2.38 -3.84 -14.79
C LEU A 82 1.10 -3.58 -13.98
N ALA A 83 1.13 -3.95 -12.70
CA ALA A 83 0.09 -3.62 -11.75
C ALA A 83 0.63 -2.89 -10.51
N LEU A 84 -0.26 -2.14 -9.85
CA LEU A 84 -0.12 -1.60 -8.51
C LEU A 84 -1.14 -2.31 -7.61
N ALA A 85 -0.68 -2.92 -6.52
CA ALA A 85 -1.52 -3.45 -5.44
C ALA A 85 -1.39 -2.52 -4.22
N LEU A 86 -2.44 -1.79 -3.91
CA LEU A 86 -2.42 -0.66 -2.97
C LEU A 86 -2.64 -1.07 -1.50
N GLY A 87 -2.18 -2.26 -1.13
CA GLY A 87 -2.23 -2.78 0.23
C GLY A 87 -3.45 -3.63 0.53
N ASP A 88 -3.48 -4.16 1.75
CA ASP A 88 -4.41 -5.19 2.20
C ASP A 88 -4.39 -6.41 1.26
N ASN A 89 -3.17 -6.89 1.06
CA ASN A 89 -2.86 -7.99 0.18
C ASN A 89 -3.27 -9.34 0.78
N VAL A 90 -3.37 -9.40 2.12
CA VAL A 90 -3.69 -10.62 2.88
C VAL A 90 -4.66 -10.32 4.03
N TYR A 91 -5.96 -10.39 3.79
CA TYR A 91 -7.03 -10.33 4.81
C TYR A 91 -7.18 -11.67 5.54
N GLU A 92 -7.79 -11.81 6.77
CA GLU A 92 -8.12 -10.65 7.63
C GLU A 92 -6.90 -10.24 8.45
N GLN A 93 -5.92 -11.12 8.55
CA GLN A 93 -4.61 -10.92 9.16
C GLN A 93 -3.53 -11.28 8.18
N GLY A 94 -2.48 -10.49 8.14
CA GLY A 94 -1.33 -10.67 7.26
C GLY A 94 -0.61 -12.02 7.44
N PRO A 95 0.39 -12.32 6.62
CA PRO A 95 1.06 -13.62 6.61
C PRO A 95 1.83 -13.87 7.91
N TRP A 96 1.94 -15.15 8.30
CA TRP A 96 2.69 -15.60 9.46
C TRP A 96 4.12 -16.01 9.15
N ALA A 97 4.44 -16.22 7.88
CA ALA A 97 5.74 -16.61 7.38
C ALA A 97 5.89 -16.17 5.92
N ASP A 98 7.10 -16.18 5.41
CA ASP A 98 7.41 -15.88 4.00
C ASP A 98 7.04 -16.99 3.03
N ASP A 99 6.55 -18.13 3.52
CA ASP A 99 6.01 -19.26 2.77
C ASP A 99 4.55 -19.58 3.17
N ASP A 100 3.85 -18.62 3.77
CA ASP A 100 2.46 -18.79 4.17
C ASP A 100 1.58 -19.11 2.96
N ALA A 101 0.73 -20.13 3.09
CA ALA A 101 -0.20 -20.55 2.04
C ALA A 101 -1.21 -19.44 1.64
N GLN A 102 -1.37 -18.42 2.47
CA GLN A 102 -2.20 -17.27 2.16
C GLN A 102 -1.73 -16.52 0.90
N PHE A 103 -0.42 -16.48 0.62
CA PHE A 103 0.08 -15.89 -0.62
C PHE A 103 -0.45 -16.57 -1.87
N ALA A 104 -0.46 -17.91 -1.88
CA ALA A 104 -1.07 -18.66 -2.98
C ALA A 104 -2.57 -18.36 -3.07
N ALA A 105 -3.31 -18.56 -1.98
CA ALA A 105 -4.77 -18.47 -1.97
C ALA A 105 -5.31 -17.05 -2.23
N LYS A 106 -4.55 -16.00 -1.91
CA LYS A 106 -5.02 -14.60 -1.92
C LYS A 106 -4.35 -13.72 -2.97
N PHE A 107 -3.26 -14.18 -3.55
CA PHE A 107 -2.55 -13.45 -4.59
C PHE A 107 -2.26 -14.31 -5.83
N GLU A 108 -1.50 -15.42 -5.70
CA GLU A 108 -1.02 -16.15 -6.88
C GLU A 108 -2.17 -16.79 -7.65
N ASP A 109 -3.07 -17.51 -6.95
CA ASP A 109 -4.15 -18.23 -7.58
C ASP A 109 -5.23 -17.31 -8.16
N PRO A 110 -5.74 -16.28 -7.43
CA PRO A 110 -6.71 -15.35 -8.01
C PRO A 110 -6.17 -14.59 -9.22
N ASN A 111 -4.90 -14.22 -9.23
CA ASN A 111 -4.27 -13.43 -10.29
C ASN A 111 -3.48 -14.28 -11.31
N HIS A 112 -3.81 -15.58 -11.45
CA HIS A 112 -3.18 -16.41 -12.49
C HIS A 112 -3.34 -15.78 -13.88
N ASP A 113 -2.40 -16.01 -14.78
CA ASP A 113 -2.37 -15.46 -16.15
C ASP A 113 -2.23 -13.91 -16.24
N LEU A 114 -1.98 -13.24 -15.12
CA LEU A 114 -1.57 -11.83 -15.09
C LEU A 114 -0.06 -11.75 -14.77
N ASP A 115 0.73 -12.24 -15.73
CA ASP A 115 2.16 -12.52 -15.58
C ASP A 115 3.04 -11.31 -15.92
N PHE A 116 2.90 -10.27 -15.15
CA PHE A 116 3.72 -9.05 -15.19
C PHE A 116 4.06 -8.61 -13.76
N PRO A 117 5.01 -7.66 -13.55
CA PRO A 117 5.34 -7.19 -12.22
C PRO A 117 4.16 -6.50 -11.53
N TRP A 118 3.91 -6.84 -10.27
CA TRP A 118 2.98 -6.16 -9.39
C TRP A 118 3.78 -5.40 -8.34
N LEU A 119 3.69 -4.08 -8.36
CA LEU A 119 4.28 -3.23 -7.32
C LEU A 119 3.37 -3.28 -6.09
N MET A 120 3.86 -3.86 -5.01
CA MET A 120 3.07 -4.15 -3.83
C MET A 120 3.26 -3.06 -2.77
N VAL A 121 2.16 -2.56 -2.23
CA VAL A 121 2.09 -1.66 -1.08
C VAL A 121 1.62 -2.46 0.13
N GLN A 122 2.08 -2.16 1.32
CA GLN A 122 1.57 -2.78 2.55
C GLN A 122 0.37 -2.04 3.11
N GLY A 123 -0.68 -2.79 3.48
CA GLY A 123 -1.85 -2.29 4.19
C GLY A 123 -1.83 -2.59 5.69
N ASN A 124 -2.85 -2.12 6.40
CA ASN A 124 -2.99 -2.35 7.83
C ASN A 124 -3.34 -3.81 8.16
N HIS A 125 -4.11 -4.50 7.29
CA HIS A 125 -4.37 -5.92 7.46
C HIS A 125 -3.11 -6.77 7.31
N ASP A 126 -2.21 -6.39 6.42
CA ASP A 126 -0.92 -7.04 6.22
C ASP A 126 -0.03 -6.97 7.48
N ASN A 127 -0.23 -5.95 8.30
CA ASN A 127 0.47 -5.68 9.55
C ASN A 127 -0.38 -5.94 10.82
N SER A 128 -1.45 -6.73 10.73
CA SER A 128 -2.33 -7.00 11.88
C SER A 128 -1.62 -7.67 13.04
N SER A 129 -1.96 -7.29 14.27
CA SER A 129 -1.43 -7.92 15.49
C SER A 129 -2.49 -8.77 16.21
N ILE A 130 -3.28 -8.16 17.07
CA ILE A 130 -4.29 -8.82 17.90
C ILE A 130 -5.62 -8.89 17.15
N LEU A 131 -6.03 -7.77 16.55
CA LEU A 131 -7.27 -7.64 15.81
C LEU A 131 -7.00 -7.54 14.32
N PRO A 132 -7.88 -8.10 13.47
CA PRO A 132 -7.77 -7.89 12.04
C PRO A 132 -7.75 -6.40 11.68
N GLY A 133 -6.74 -5.98 10.92
CA GLY A 133 -6.62 -4.61 10.45
C GLY A 133 -6.12 -3.59 11.48
N ASP A 134 -5.68 -4.02 12.67
CA ASP A 134 -5.19 -3.10 13.70
C ASP A 134 -3.83 -2.45 13.36
N GLY A 135 -3.10 -3.00 12.39
CA GLY A 135 -1.80 -2.50 11.94
C GLY A 135 -0.69 -2.54 12.99
N GLY A 136 -0.93 -3.17 14.15
CA GLY A 136 -0.06 -3.08 15.32
C GLY A 136 1.16 -3.98 15.31
N TRP A 137 1.29 -4.90 14.34
CA TRP A 137 2.44 -5.82 14.26
C TRP A 137 3.23 -5.62 12.95
N LEU A 138 4.03 -4.61 12.92
CA LEU A 138 4.78 -4.23 11.72
C LEU A 138 5.73 -5.31 11.19
N LEU A 139 6.26 -6.18 12.06
CA LEU A 139 7.11 -7.30 11.64
C LEU A 139 6.36 -8.34 10.78
N ARG A 140 5.03 -8.39 10.83
CA ARG A 140 4.24 -9.27 9.96
C ARG A 140 4.38 -8.88 8.49
N GLY A 141 4.38 -7.60 8.19
CA GLY A 141 4.64 -7.08 6.85
C GLY A 141 6.04 -7.41 6.32
N ASP A 142 7.02 -7.75 7.17
CA ASP A 142 8.34 -8.20 6.72
C ASP A 142 8.27 -9.56 5.99
N HIS A 143 7.25 -10.39 6.25
CA HIS A 143 7.00 -11.61 5.49
C HIS A 143 6.60 -11.32 4.05
N GLU A 144 5.88 -10.24 3.79
CA GLU A 144 5.55 -9.79 2.43
C GLU A 144 6.80 -9.31 1.69
N VAL A 145 7.67 -8.56 2.36
CA VAL A 145 8.98 -8.17 1.80
C VAL A 145 9.81 -9.41 1.48
N ALA A 146 9.85 -10.40 2.37
CA ALA A 146 10.58 -11.65 2.14
C ALA A 146 9.96 -12.48 1.00
N TYR A 147 8.63 -12.44 0.82
CA TYR A 147 7.94 -13.14 -0.26
C TYR A 147 8.34 -12.66 -1.66
N HIS A 148 8.82 -11.43 -1.79
CA HIS A 148 9.44 -10.93 -3.02
C HIS A 148 10.47 -11.90 -3.62
N ALA A 149 11.23 -12.61 -2.81
CA ALA A 149 12.22 -13.59 -3.29
C ALA A 149 11.58 -14.87 -3.86
N ARG A 150 10.31 -15.13 -3.55
CA ARG A 150 9.60 -16.39 -3.90
C ARG A 150 8.69 -16.25 -5.11
N SER A 151 8.08 -15.08 -5.35
CA SER A 151 7.17 -14.85 -6.47
C SER A 151 7.86 -14.15 -7.64
N ALA A 152 7.49 -14.49 -8.87
CA ALA A 152 7.94 -13.80 -10.09
C ALA A 152 7.11 -12.52 -10.38
N ARG A 153 6.00 -12.32 -9.67
CA ARG A 153 5.05 -11.23 -9.87
C ARG A 153 5.05 -10.23 -8.72
N TRP A 154 5.23 -10.68 -7.48
CA TRP A 154 5.22 -9.86 -6.26
C TRP A 154 6.50 -9.05 -6.13
N PHE A 155 6.47 -7.77 -6.54
CA PHE A 155 7.61 -6.88 -6.42
C PHE A 155 7.48 -6.00 -5.18
N MET A 156 8.21 -6.36 -4.13
CA MET A 156 8.30 -5.62 -2.85
C MET A 156 9.73 -5.80 -2.28
N PRO A 157 10.74 -5.13 -2.85
CA PRO A 157 12.13 -5.31 -2.42
C PRO A 157 12.40 -4.76 -1.01
N SER A 158 11.54 -3.85 -0.54
CA SER A 158 11.53 -3.26 0.80
C SER A 158 10.15 -2.69 1.10
N ARG A 159 9.94 -2.19 2.32
CA ARG A 159 8.68 -1.56 2.73
C ARG A 159 8.37 -0.27 1.97
N TYR A 160 9.43 0.45 1.57
CA TYR A 160 9.34 1.61 0.68
C TYR A 160 10.42 1.52 -0.40
N TYR A 161 10.08 1.92 -1.61
CA TYR A 161 10.97 1.83 -2.77
C TYR A 161 10.43 2.68 -3.92
N SER A 162 11.25 2.89 -4.96
CA SER A 162 10.76 3.47 -6.22
C SER A 162 11.09 2.61 -7.43
N VAL A 163 10.29 2.77 -8.47
CA VAL A 163 10.50 2.12 -9.78
C VAL A 163 10.33 3.14 -10.88
N ARG A 164 11.38 3.28 -11.71
CA ARG A 164 11.42 4.14 -12.90
C ARG A 164 11.09 3.34 -14.15
N ILE A 165 10.21 3.82 -14.99
CA ILE A 165 9.79 3.15 -16.22
C ILE A 165 9.64 4.16 -17.37
N PRO A 166 10.36 4.00 -18.48
CA PRO A 166 11.58 3.19 -18.61
C PRO A 166 12.68 3.62 -17.65
N GLN A 167 13.64 2.75 -17.38
CA GLN A 167 14.64 3.01 -16.35
C GLN A 167 15.55 4.21 -16.65
N GLU A 168 15.99 4.38 -17.92
CA GLU A 168 16.95 5.43 -18.29
C GLU A 168 16.28 6.78 -18.60
N ARG A 169 15.10 6.77 -19.21
CA ARG A 169 14.32 7.96 -19.55
C ARG A 169 12.89 7.81 -19.07
N PRO A 170 12.65 7.95 -17.76
CA PRO A 170 11.39 7.56 -17.16
C PRO A 170 10.24 8.44 -17.60
N VAL A 171 9.19 7.81 -18.10
CA VAL A 171 7.87 8.41 -18.28
C VAL A 171 7.18 8.53 -16.92
N VAL A 172 7.34 7.51 -16.07
CA VAL A 172 6.80 7.48 -14.71
C VAL A 172 7.84 6.99 -13.71
N GLU A 173 7.80 7.54 -12.52
CA GLU A 173 8.42 6.97 -11.32
C GLU A 173 7.33 6.78 -10.26
N PHE A 174 7.17 5.53 -9.84
CA PHE A 174 6.30 5.15 -8.74
C PHE A 174 7.11 5.17 -7.45
N PHE A 175 6.62 5.88 -6.44
CA PHE A 175 7.18 5.94 -5.09
C PHE A 175 6.24 5.19 -4.16
N VAL A 176 6.58 3.97 -3.83
CA VAL A 176 5.83 3.14 -2.88
C VAL A 176 6.28 3.48 -1.47
N LEU A 177 5.32 3.75 -0.59
CA LEU A 177 5.55 4.24 0.77
C LEU A 177 4.81 3.36 1.79
N ASP A 178 5.43 3.13 2.93
CA ASP A 178 4.81 2.49 4.08
C ASP A 178 4.49 3.52 5.17
N LEU A 179 3.21 3.88 5.29
CA LEU A 179 2.71 4.77 6.33
C LEU A 179 1.98 4.03 7.46
N ASN A 180 1.99 2.68 7.46
CA ASN A 180 1.37 1.91 8.54
C ASN A 180 1.87 2.33 9.94
N PRO A 181 3.16 2.65 10.16
CA PRO A 181 3.62 3.07 11.49
C PRO A 181 2.90 4.30 12.05
N VAL A 182 2.41 5.18 11.17
CA VAL A 182 1.79 6.47 11.56
C VAL A 182 0.31 6.57 11.23
N ALA A 183 -0.28 5.49 10.71
CA ALA A 183 -1.69 5.40 10.35
C ALA A 183 -2.44 4.25 11.05
N ALA A 184 -1.72 3.35 11.74
CA ALA A 184 -2.28 2.17 12.39
C ALA A 184 -3.16 2.53 13.60
N TYR A 185 -4.24 1.75 13.83
CA TYR A 185 -5.10 1.87 15.02
C TYR A 185 -4.40 1.48 16.33
N LEU A 186 -3.46 0.53 16.26
CA LEU A 186 -2.57 0.21 17.35
C LEU A 186 -1.16 0.64 16.97
N PRO A 187 -0.82 1.91 17.18
CA PRO A 187 0.51 2.38 16.88
C PRO A 187 1.51 1.63 17.75
N PRO A 188 2.74 1.44 17.28
CA PRO A 188 3.79 0.75 18.02
C PRO A 188 4.30 1.63 19.18
N LEU A 189 3.41 1.92 20.15
CA LEU A 189 3.58 2.87 21.26
C LEU A 189 4.85 2.66 22.08
N PHE A 190 5.44 1.47 21.99
CA PHE A 190 6.61 1.10 22.78
C PHE A 190 7.88 0.87 21.94
N GLN A 191 7.83 1.18 20.64
CA GLN A 191 8.95 0.98 19.74
C GLN A 191 9.35 2.31 19.08
N PRO A 192 10.30 3.05 19.67
CA PRO A 192 10.74 4.36 19.15
C PRO A 192 11.18 4.34 17.68
N TYR A 193 11.62 3.19 17.18
CA TYR A 193 12.02 3.02 15.78
C TYR A 193 10.88 3.35 14.78
N TRP A 194 9.65 3.00 15.13
CA TRP A 194 8.47 3.17 14.29
C TRP A 194 7.68 4.47 14.57
N ALA A 195 8.06 5.24 15.57
CA ALA A 195 7.39 6.50 15.88
C ALA A 195 7.44 7.48 14.70
N ALA A 196 6.58 8.48 14.69
CA ALA A 196 6.53 9.49 13.63
C ALA A 196 7.86 10.24 13.43
N ASP A 197 8.61 10.44 14.52
CA ASP A 197 9.96 10.98 14.56
C ASP A 197 11.05 9.88 14.70
N GLY A 198 10.64 8.63 14.60
CA GLY A 198 11.51 7.47 14.69
C GLY A 198 12.38 7.26 13.46
N GLN A 199 13.36 6.37 13.59
CA GLN A 199 14.35 6.12 12.55
C GLN A 199 13.72 5.70 11.23
N PHE A 200 12.73 4.80 11.25
CA PHE A 200 12.07 4.31 10.03
C PHE A 200 11.41 5.45 9.23
N MET A 201 10.60 6.27 9.91
CA MET A 201 9.88 7.36 9.24
C MET A 201 10.83 8.48 8.77
N THR A 202 11.86 8.80 9.55
CA THR A 202 12.84 9.83 9.17
C THR A 202 13.73 9.38 8.01
N GLU A 203 14.13 8.10 7.96
CA GLU A 203 14.88 7.53 6.83
C GLU A 203 14.03 7.47 5.56
N GLN A 204 12.76 7.03 5.67
CA GLN A 204 11.83 7.02 4.55
C GLN A 204 11.60 8.44 3.99
N ALA A 205 11.37 9.43 4.86
CA ALA A 205 11.20 10.82 4.46
C ALA A 205 12.44 11.36 3.73
N ALA A 206 13.62 11.18 4.30
CA ALA A 206 14.88 11.62 3.70
C ALA A 206 15.19 10.91 2.36
N TRP A 207 14.85 9.62 2.26
CA TRP A 207 14.96 8.88 1.01
C TRP A 207 13.99 9.43 -0.04
N LEU A 208 12.71 9.63 0.31
CA LEU A 208 11.69 10.13 -0.60
C LEU A 208 12.05 11.51 -1.14
N ASP A 209 12.52 12.41 -0.27
CA ASP A 209 12.94 13.75 -0.67
C ASP A 209 14.04 13.69 -1.72
N ARG A 210 15.11 12.92 -1.47
CA ARG A 210 16.19 12.73 -2.46
C ARG A 210 15.68 12.12 -3.76
N ALA A 211 14.89 11.05 -3.67
CA ALA A 211 14.38 10.33 -4.85
C ALA A 211 13.48 11.23 -5.70
N LEU A 212 12.63 12.06 -5.09
CA LEU A 212 11.79 13.02 -5.80
C LEU A 212 12.61 14.17 -6.43
N ASP A 213 13.66 14.65 -5.76
CA ASP A 213 14.53 15.70 -6.27
C ASP A 213 15.39 15.21 -7.46
N GLU A 214 15.83 13.96 -7.42
CA GLU A 214 16.61 13.33 -8.49
C GLU A 214 15.75 12.81 -9.65
N SER A 215 14.44 12.68 -9.45
CA SER A 215 13.53 12.12 -10.45
C SER A 215 13.38 13.05 -11.66
N THR A 216 13.62 12.51 -12.84
CA THR A 216 13.38 13.16 -14.13
C THR A 216 12.10 12.67 -14.81
N ALA A 217 11.31 11.84 -14.14
CA ALA A 217 10.08 11.30 -14.67
C ALA A 217 9.05 12.41 -14.97
N THR A 218 8.33 12.26 -16.07
CA THR A 218 7.18 13.13 -16.40
C THR A 218 6.10 13.01 -15.32
N TRP A 219 5.78 11.77 -14.93
CA TRP A 219 4.78 11.48 -13.92
C TRP A 219 5.46 10.94 -12.66
N LYS A 220 5.34 11.67 -11.57
CA LYS A 220 5.73 11.23 -10.22
C LYS A 220 4.48 10.81 -9.49
N ILE A 221 4.39 9.54 -9.13
CA ILE A 221 3.20 8.94 -8.55
C ILE A 221 3.56 8.31 -7.21
N ALA A 222 3.00 8.85 -6.12
CA ALA A 222 3.11 8.22 -4.81
C ALA A 222 2.03 7.14 -4.64
N CYS A 223 2.41 6.00 -4.07
CA CYS A 223 1.55 4.86 -3.81
C CYS A 223 1.60 4.53 -2.32
N THR A 224 0.46 4.55 -1.66
CA THR A 224 0.31 4.24 -0.23
C THR A 224 -0.94 3.41 -0.03
N HIS A 225 -1.09 2.79 1.15
CA HIS A 225 -2.37 2.17 1.48
C HIS A 225 -3.38 3.19 2.01
N HIS A 226 -3.01 3.92 3.05
CA HIS A 226 -3.89 4.92 3.66
C HIS A 226 -3.98 6.19 2.80
N PRO A 227 -5.18 6.75 2.58
CA PRO A 227 -5.37 7.95 1.76
C PRO A 227 -5.02 9.24 2.52
N TYR A 228 -4.58 10.27 1.80
CA TYR A 228 -4.48 11.64 2.33
C TYR A 228 -5.85 12.31 2.39
N ARG A 229 -6.61 12.22 1.30
CA ARG A 229 -7.98 12.71 1.19
C ARG A 229 -8.90 11.56 0.80
N ASN A 230 -10.08 11.52 1.41
CA ASN A 230 -11.03 10.44 1.24
C ASN A 230 -12.45 10.92 1.59
N ASN A 231 -13.42 10.51 0.81
CA ASN A 231 -14.84 10.80 1.08
C ASN A 231 -15.56 9.59 1.70
N GLY A 232 -14.90 8.45 1.78
CA GLY A 232 -15.45 7.24 2.38
C GLY A 232 -15.33 7.20 3.92
N PRO A 233 -15.75 6.11 4.54
CA PRO A 233 -15.92 6.02 6.00
C PRO A 233 -14.64 6.21 6.81
N HIS A 234 -13.48 5.86 6.24
CA HIS A 234 -12.21 6.03 6.96
C HIS A 234 -11.72 7.49 7.04
N GLY A 235 -12.31 8.40 6.26
CA GLY A 235 -12.03 9.84 6.36
C GLY A 235 -10.66 10.28 5.85
N ASN A 236 -10.36 11.57 6.03
CA ASN A 236 -9.10 12.19 5.65
C ASN A 236 -7.99 11.89 6.66
N ALA A 237 -6.74 11.90 6.22
CA ALA A 237 -5.60 11.90 7.14
C ALA A 237 -5.67 13.07 8.15
N GLY A 238 -5.50 12.75 9.42
CA GLY A 238 -5.71 13.67 10.56
C GLY A 238 -7.10 13.52 11.20
N GLU A 239 -7.98 12.71 10.64
CA GLU A 239 -9.36 12.53 11.10
C GLU A 239 -9.87 11.10 10.78
N TYR A 240 -8.95 10.12 10.67
CA TYR A 240 -9.31 8.76 10.35
C TYR A 240 -10.37 8.22 11.31
N ASP A 241 -11.41 7.59 10.76
CA ASP A 241 -12.57 7.01 11.44
C ASP A 241 -13.29 7.95 12.43
N GLY A 242 -13.09 9.26 12.26
CA GLY A 242 -13.63 10.27 13.16
C GLY A 242 -12.96 10.28 14.55
N PHE A 243 -11.86 9.56 14.75
CA PHE A 243 -11.06 9.65 15.95
C PHE A 243 -10.25 10.96 15.94
N GLY A 244 -10.41 11.78 16.98
CA GLY A 244 -9.60 12.99 17.20
C GLY A 244 -8.48 12.76 18.20
N ILE A 245 -7.90 11.55 18.24
CA ILE A 245 -6.95 11.13 19.26
C ILE A 245 -5.60 10.78 18.61
N ASP A 246 -4.57 11.53 18.97
CA ASP A 246 -3.19 11.24 18.61
C ASP A 246 -2.74 9.91 19.27
N PRO A 247 -2.08 9.01 18.53
CA PRO A 247 -1.62 9.08 17.13
C PRO A 247 -2.58 8.41 16.12
N ILE A 248 -3.71 7.87 16.54
CA ILE A 248 -4.58 7.01 15.73
C ILE A 248 -5.46 7.75 14.73
N ASP A 249 -5.54 9.06 14.79
CA ASP A 249 -6.31 9.88 13.86
C ASP A 249 -5.61 10.10 12.50
N GLY A 250 -4.39 9.57 12.33
CA GLY A 250 -3.61 9.74 11.10
C GLY A 250 -3.02 11.13 10.90
N ARG A 251 -2.93 11.98 11.94
CA ARG A 251 -2.31 13.31 11.81
C ARG A 251 -0.86 13.25 11.38
N HIS A 252 -0.10 12.26 11.85
CA HIS A 252 1.28 12.07 11.45
C HIS A 252 1.41 11.61 10.00
N ALA A 253 0.45 10.82 9.50
CA ALA A 253 0.37 10.50 8.08
C ALA A 253 0.05 11.76 7.25
N ARG A 254 -0.91 12.60 7.70
CA ARG A 254 -1.20 13.89 7.07
C ARG A 254 0.05 14.76 6.99
N ASP A 255 0.75 14.91 8.11
CA ASP A 255 1.94 15.76 8.20
C ASP A 255 3.05 15.26 7.26
N PHE A 256 3.21 13.92 7.13
CA PHE A 256 4.11 13.32 6.17
C PHE A 256 3.71 13.62 4.71
N PHE A 257 2.43 13.45 4.36
CA PHE A 257 1.94 13.78 3.03
C PHE A 257 2.18 15.24 2.66
N GLU A 258 1.84 16.17 3.58
CA GLU A 258 1.96 17.60 3.36
C GLU A 258 3.41 18.08 3.25
N ALA A 259 4.32 17.42 3.96
CA ALA A 259 5.75 17.73 3.93
C ALA A 259 6.47 17.15 2.70
N HIS A 260 6.15 15.92 2.27
CA HIS A 260 7.00 15.17 1.37
C HIS A 260 6.34 14.79 0.03
N VAL A 261 5.00 14.73 -0.07
CA VAL A 261 4.29 14.23 -1.26
C VAL A 261 3.50 15.32 -1.98
N VAL A 262 2.74 16.10 -1.20
CA VAL A 262 1.79 17.10 -1.72
C VAL A 262 2.51 18.21 -2.47
N GLY A 263 2.12 18.41 -3.74
CA GLY A 263 2.74 19.39 -4.64
C GLY A 263 4.03 18.90 -5.31
N ARG A 264 4.51 17.67 -4.99
CA ARG A 264 5.70 17.06 -5.60
C ARG A 264 5.35 15.88 -6.50
N CYS A 265 4.24 15.19 -6.21
CA CYS A 265 3.68 14.14 -7.04
C CYS A 265 2.41 14.63 -7.75
N GLN A 266 2.20 14.24 -9.01
CA GLN A 266 0.95 14.53 -9.73
C GLN A 266 -0.20 13.71 -9.19
N PHE A 267 0.05 12.45 -8.83
CA PHE A 267 -0.96 11.53 -8.30
C PHE A 267 -0.50 10.93 -6.97
N LEU A 268 -1.47 10.73 -6.08
CA LEU A 268 -1.37 9.90 -4.89
C LEU A 268 -2.42 8.80 -5.00
N LEU A 269 -1.95 7.56 -5.15
CA LEU A 269 -2.80 6.38 -5.28
C LEU A 269 -2.88 5.67 -3.93
N SER A 270 -4.09 5.29 -3.51
CA SER A 270 -4.28 4.54 -2.27
C SER A 270 -5.43 3.53 -2.36
N GLY A 271 -5.45 2.60 -1.40
CA GLY A 271 -6.54 1.68 -1.08
C GLY A 271 -7.23 2.08 0.21
N HIS A 272 -7.33 1.15 1.16
CA HIS A 272 -7.86 1.27 2.53
C HIS A 272 -9.36 1.52 2.61
N ASP A 273 -9.85 2.52 1.92
CA ASP A 273 -11.28 2.74 1.81
C ASP A 273 -11.83 1.87 0.67
N HIS A 274 -12.76 0.98 1.01
CA HIS A 274 -13.31 -0.01 0.08
C HIS A 274 -14.25 0.63 -0.94
N SER A 275 -13.70 1.51 -1.76
CA SER A 275 -14.40 2.36 -2.72
C SER A 275 -13.53 2.65 -3.94
N LEU A 276 -14.13 3.26 -4.96
CA LEU A 276 -13.44 3.76 -6.14
C LEU A 276 -13.66 5.27 -6.21
N GLN A 277 -12.60 6.07 -6.00
CA GLN A 277 -12.72 7.52 -5.96
C GLN A 277 -11.65 8.19 -6.83
N VAL A 278 -12.03 9.25 -7.52
CA VAL A 278 -11.14 10.16 -8.25
C VAL A 278 -11.43 11.57 -7.75
N LEU A 279 -10.63 12.06 -6.81
CA LEU A 279 -10.88 13.34 -6.17
C LEU A 279 -10.28 14.51 -6.97
N GLU A 280 -10.87 15.67 -6.84
CA GLU A 280 -10.32 16.90 -7.41
C GLU A 280 -9.17 17.43 -6.55
N PRO A 281 -8.08 17.92 -7.17
CA PRO A 281 -7.04 18.62 -6.43
C PRO A 281 -7.62 19.87 -5.75
N THR A 282 -7.14 20.14 -4.56
CA THR A 282 -7.50 21.34 -3.77
C THR A 282 -6.28 22.25 -3.62
N PRO A 283 -6.44 23.52 -3.19
CA PRO A 283 -5.31 24.35 -2.83
C PRO A 283 -4.40 23.70 -1.78
N ALA A 284 -4.97 22.95 -0.83
CA ALA A 284 -4.21 22.22 0.18
C ALA A 284 -3.40 21.06 -0.41
N SER A 285 -3.91 20.38 -1.44
CA SER A 285 -3.16 19.33 -2.13
C SER A 285 -2.16 19.87 -3.17
N LYS A 286 -2.07 21.21 -3.36
CA LYS A 286 -1.11 21.87 -4.26
C LYS A 286 -1.05 21.25 -5.67
N GLY A 287 -2.16 20.75 -6.18
CA GLY A 287 -2.26 20.10 -7.48
C GLY A 287 -2.10 18.57 -7.45
N THR A 288 -1.65 17.97 -6.36
CA THR A 288 -1.63 16.50 -6.21
C THR A 288 -3.05 15.95 -6.18
N ARG A 289 -3.37 15.02 -7.07
CA ARG A 289 -4.67 14.37 -7.16
C ARG A 289 -4.67 13.06 -6.39
N GLN A 290 -5.61 12.91 -5.46
CA GLN A 290 -5.87 11.65 -4.78
C GLN A 290 -6.76 10.76 -5.66
N ILE A 291 -6.38 9.49 -5.79
CA ILE A 291 -7.15 8.43 -6.44
C ILE A 291 -7.18 7.24 -5.49
N ILE A 292 -8.38 6.70 -5.23
CA ILE A 292 -8.58 5.54 -4.35
C ILE A 292 -9.13 4.38 -5.18
N SER A 293 -8.42 3.27 -5.17
CA SER A 293 -8.82 2.01 -5.81
C SER A 293 -8.75 0.88 -4.77
N GLY A 294 -9.70 0.90 -3.81
CA GLY A 294 -9.75 0.00 -2.67
C GLY A 294 -10.90 -1.01 -2.73
N ALA A 295 -11.53 -1.21 -3.88
CA ALA A 295 -12.73 -2.04 -4.00
C ALA A 295 -12.53 -3.34 -4.80
N ALA A 296 -11.33 -3.97 -4.72
CA ALA A 296 -11.09 -5.17 -5.53
C ALA A 296 -11.69 -6.46 -4.94
N ALA A 297 -12.06 -6.47 -3.65
CA ALA A 297 -12.72 -7.64 -3.04
C ALA A 297 -13.76 -7.30 -1.98
N LYS A 298 -13.78 -6.05 -1.51
CA LYS A 298 -14.71 -5.53 -0.50
C LYS A 298 -15.27 -4.20 -0.98
N SER A 299 -16.49 -3.84 -0.59
CA SER A 299 -17.08 -2.53 -0.78
C SER A 299 -17.77 -2.07 0.49
N VAL A 300 -17.95 -0.75 0.63
CA VAL A 300 -18.51 -0.16 1.85
C VAL A 300 -20.02 -0.41 1.99
N HIS A 301 -20.72 -0.65 0.87
CA HIS A 301 -22.17 -0.80 0.79
C HIS A 301 -22.93 0.36 1.44
N GLY A 302 -23.08 1.47 0.74
CA GLY A 302 -23.90 2.59 1.21
C GLY A 302 -23.49 3.94 0.65
N GLU A 303 -24.18 4.95 1.11
CA GLU A 303 -23.85 6.35 0.86
C GLU A 303 -22.46 6.69 1.42
N PRO A 304 -21.77 7.69 0.84
CA PRO A 304 -20.56 8.24 1.46
C PRO A 304 -20.91 8.50 2.91
N SER A 305 -20.28 7.74 3.79
CA SER A 305 -20.76 7.76 5.15
C SER A 305 -20.49 9.13 5.74
N SER A 306 -21.47 9.61 6.45
CA SER A 306 -21.37 10.70 7.43
C SER A 306 -20.27 10.46 8.51
N GLY A 307 -19.44 9.43 8.37
CA GLY A 307 -18.27 9.18 9.22
C GLY A 307 -17.17 10.22 9.01
N SER A 308 -17.00 10.72 7.80
CA SER A 308 -16.28 11.96 7.58
C SER A 308 -17.16 13.09 8.10
N LYS A 309 -16.92 13.56 9.32
CA LYS A 309 -17.50 14.80 9.86
C LYS A 309 -17.06 16.02 9.04
N ASN A 310 -16.30 15.81 7.99
CA ASN A 310 -15.65 16.80 7.16
C ASN A 310 -16.52 17.16 5.97
N THR A 311 -16.33 18.36 5.47
CA THR A 311 -16.82 18.76 4.15
C THR A 311 -16.28 17.76 3.14
N PRO A 312 -17.13 17.10 2.33
CA PRO A 312 -16.67 16.18 1.31
C PRO A 312 -15.65 16.85 0.39
N ASN A 313 -14.60 16.12 0.01
CA ASN A 313 -13.69 16.60 -1.02
C ASN A 313 -14.41 16.62 -2.37
N GLY A 314 -14.11 17.59 -3.24
CA GLY A 314 -14.60 17.57 -4.61
C GLY A 314 -14.15 16.29 -5.32
N ALA A 315 -15.07 15.65 -6.04
CA ALA A 315 -14.80 14.42 -6.74
C ALA A 315 -15.22 14.48 -8.22
N LEU A 316 -14.41 13.88 -9.07
CA LEU A 316 -14.75 13.62 -10.47
C LEU A 316 -15.55 12.33 -10.62
N TYR A 317 -15.28 11.37 -9.74
CA TYR A 317 -15.95 10.07 -9.69
C TYR A 317 -15.89 9.49 -8.28
N GLU A 318 -16.96 8.85 -7.85
CA GLU A 318 -17.08 8.12 -6.59
C GLU A 318 -18.02 6.92 -6.75
N ASN A 319 -17.62 5.78 -6.18
CA ASN A 319 -18.45 4.59 -6.08
C ASN A 319 -18.10 3.82 -4.80
N TYR A 320 -19.13 3.52 -4.00
CA TYR A 320 -19.02 2.88 -2.68
C TYR A 320 -19.68 1.50 -2.64
N ASN A 321 -20.33 1.08 -3.70
CA ASN A 321 -21.16 -0.12 -3.73
C ASN A 321 -20.59 -1.24 -4.56
N ASP A 322 -20.00 -0.89 -5.71
CA ASP A 322 -19.52 -1.88 -6.67
C ASP A 322 -18.07 -2.23 -6.41
N LEU A 323 -17.74 -3.48 -6.66
CA LEU A 323 -16.36 -3.91 -6.76
C LEU A 323 -15.76 -3.52 -8.12
N GLY A 324 -14.44 -3.35 -8.13
CA GLY A 324 -13.79 -2.98 -9.38
C GLY A 324 -12.30 -2.69 -9.23
N PHE A 325 -11.75 -2.12 -10.30
CA PHE A 325 -10.35 -1.74 -10.42
C PHE A 325 -10.23 -0.52 -11.33
N MET A 326 -9.04 0.05 -11.38
CA MET A 326 -8.74 1.17 -12.28
C MET A 326 -7.64 0.82 -13.27
N VAL A 327 -7.60 1.54 -14.36
CA VAL A 327 -6.55 1.44 -15.38
C VAL A 327 -6.00 2.82 -15.64
N LEU A 328 -4.69 2.98 -15.51
CA LEU A 328 -3.98 4.23 -15.76
C LEU A 328 -3.09 4.07 -16.98
N ASP A 329 -3.46 4.73 -18.07
CA ASP A 329 -2.69 4.79 -19.31
C ASP A 329 -1.79 6.03 -19.28
N LEU A 330 -0.47 5.82 -19.34
CA LEU A 330 0.55 6.85 -19.24
C LEU A 330 1.39 6.94 -20.52
N THR A 331 1.58 8.16 -20.97
CA THR A 331 2.54 8.54 -22.02
C THR A 331 3.33 9.77 -21.55
N PRO A 332 4.39 10.19 -22.23
CA PRO A 332 5.05 11.47 -21.90
C PRO A 332 4.14 12.70 -21.98
N MET A 333 2.98 12.59 -22.65
CA MET A 333 2.07 13.72 -22.96
C MET A 333 0.70 13.59 -22.31
N SER A 334 0.36 12.45 -21.70
CA SER A 334 -0.97 12.23 -21.12
C SER A 334 -0.96 11.19 -20.01
N ALA A 335 -1.89 11.39 -19.08
CA ALA A 335 -2.32 10.42 -18.09
C ALA A 335 -3.85 10.27 -18.21
N ASP A 336 -4.30 9.11 -18.67
CA ASP A 336 -5.71 8.79 -18.87
C ASP A 336 -6.12 7.72 -17.86
N LEU A 337 -7.21 7.96 -17.12
CA LEU A 337 -7.71 7.04 -16.10
C LEU A 337 -9.06 6.48 -16.50
N GLY A 338 -9.18 5.15 -16.47
CA GLY A 338 -10.43 4.40 -16.59
C GLY A 338 -10.81 3.76 -15.27
N VAL A 339 -12.09 3.80 -14.89
CA VAL A 339 -12.65 3.07 -13.75
C VAL A 339 -13.55 1.97 -14.27
N TYR A 340 -13.34 0.76 -13.79
CA TYR A 340 -14.08 -0.44 -14.17
C TYR A 340 -14.79 -1.00 -12.94
N THR A 341 -16.11 -1.18 -13.04
CA THR A 341 -16.89 -1.92 -12.03
C THR A 341 -17.22 -3.32 -12.53
N VAL A 342 -17.45 -4.24 -11.61
CA VAL A 342 -17.75 -5.64 -11.90
C VAL A 342 -19.10 -6.02 -11.31
N ASP A 343 -20.00 -6.46 -12.16
CA ASP A 343 -21.29 -7.01 -11.74
C ASP A 343 -21.09 -8.44 -11.18
N LEU A 344 -21.19 -8.58 -9.88
CA LEU A 344 -20.98 -9.86 -9.20
C LEU A 344 -22.03 -10.93 -9.53
N SER A 345 -23.15 -10.54 -10.13
CA SER A 345 -24.20 -11.51 -10.52
C SER A 345 -23.80 -12.31 -11.75
N ASN A 346 -22.99 -11.74 -12.64
CA ASN A 346 -22.61 -12.34 -13.92
C ASN A 346 -21.10 -12.26 -14.23
N GLY A 347 -20.30 -11.54 -13.41
CA GLY A 347 -18.85 -11.37 -13.57
C GLY A 347 -18.45 -10.35 -14.66
N GLN A 348 -19.40 -9.66 -15.29
CA GLN A 348 -19.08 -8.71 -16.37
C GLN A 348 -18.53 -7.40 -15.82
N SER A 349 -17.50 -6.87 -16.47
CA SER A 349 -16.97 -5.55 -16.17
C SER A 349 -17.47 -4.48 -17.13
N ALA A 350 -17.65 -3.26 -16.62
CA ALA A 350 -17.98 -2.09 -17.40
C ALA A 350 -17.02 -0.94 -17.09
N ASN A 351 -16.55 -0.24 -18.15
CA ASN A 351 -15.89 1.05 -17.96
C ASN A 351 -16.96 2.10 -17.66
N VAL A 352 -17.01 2.55 -16.40
CA VAL A 352 -18.04 3.47 -15.91
C VAL A 352 -17.58 4.92 -15.84
N PHE A 353 -16.26 5.13 -15.95
CA PHE A 353 -15.66 6.46 -15.98
C PHE A 353 -14.36 6.42 -16.78
N GLN A 354 -14.16 7.42 -17.64
CA GLN A 354 -12.93 7.59 -18.42
C GLN A 354 -12.57 9.07 -18.49
N ARG A 355 -11.36 9.43 -18.12
CA ARG A 355 -10.93 10.83 -18.15
C ARG A 355 -9.42 11.00 -18.29
N LYS A 356 -9.04 11.97 -19.13
CA LYS A 356 -7.69 12.50 -19.16
C LYS A 356 -7.46 13.38 -17.92
N LEU A 357 -6.45 13.07 -17.14
CA LEU A 357 -6.13 13.74 -15.87
C LEU A 357 -4.93 14.69 -15.97
N GLY A 358 -4.11 14.53 -17.00
CA GLY A 358 -2.93 15.35 -17.24
C GLY A 358 -2.42 15.26 -18.67
#